data_43457566d1d57af3819767d1ab3ec627
#
_entry.id   43457566d1d57af3819767d1ab3ec627
#
_cell.length_a   1.000
_cell.length_b   1.000
_cell.length_c   1.000
_cell.angle_alpha   90.00
_cell.angle_beta   90.00
_cell.angle_gamma   90.00
#
_symmetry.space_group_name_H-M   'P 1'
#
loop_
_entity.id
_entity.type
_entity.pdbx_description
1 polymer ?
#
loop_
_entity_poly.entity_id
_entity_poly.type
_entity_poly.pdbx_seq_one_letter_code
_entity_poly.pdbx_strand_id
1 'polypeptide(L)'
;MKAIDLFEDIVSFPALLNATRHAAKGKRRKPGVTAFLANQEKEILRLENELRSGQYRPGRYKVIEIFDPKHRLVSAAPFRDRVVHHALCAVCDPIVERSFIFDSYANRKGKGTHRAVDRYEKFRNRYRHVLRCDIYRYFPAIDHEILKGDLRRLIRCSDTVWLADRIIDASNPQEPVIQFFPGDDLLTPNTRRRGLPLGNLTSQVFANLYLNGLDHFCKEVLRAKGYLRYVDDFALFHDDPGILEDWQHRIAGFLEGRRLKLHPEKTFICPTEEPATFLGYVLLSNGSRRMPEANVRRFRNRLRGIRDRCRFGDIPCAEARQKVHAWIAHAEHADTWRLRQAIFRGGMFDPFREPDCPPSACCVAVLGTTIRGTCAPQIATGTGRTTATTTTVSASPVRSNARIDDLKGLSSESVSVQGQS
;
A
#
# COMPACT_ATOMS: atom_id res chain seq x y z
N MET A 1 -9.14 32.43 -14.81
CA MET A 1 -9.27 31.36 -13.80
C MET A 1 -8.75 31.89 -12.49
N LYS A 2 -9.58 31.97 -11.42
CA LYS A 2 -9.10 32.25 -10.06
C LYS A 2 -7.98 31.25 -9.74
N ALA A 3 -6.83 31.70 -9.29
CA ALA A 3 -5.83 30.83 -8.71
C ALA A 3 -6.51 30.08 -7.58
N ILE A 4 -6.66 28.76 -7.75
CA ILE A 4 -7.20 27.89 -6.70
C ILE A 4 -6.16 27.97 -5.59
N ASP A 5 -6.53 28.55 -4.46
CA ASP A 5 -5.66 28.58 -3.29
C ASP A 5 -5.61 27.17 -2.68
N LEU A 6 -4.71 26.37 -3.22
CA LEU A 6 -4.51 24.98 -2.78
C LEU A 6 -4.20 24.89 -1.29
N PHE A 7 -3.59 25.93 -0.73
CA PHE A 7 -3.22 25.94 0.68
C PHE A 7 -4.44 26.08 1.58
N GLU A 8 -5.42 26.93 1.19
CA GLU A 8 -6.68 27.05 1.94
C GLU A 8 -7.45 25.73 1.98
N ASP A 9 -7.46 24.98 0.89
CA ASP A 9 -8.08 23.65 0.84
C ASP A 9 -7.39 22.61 1.74
N ILE A 10 -6.14 22.87 2.19
CA ILE A 10 -5.39 22.02 3.11
C ILE A 10 -5.59 22.45 4.56
N VAL A 11 -5.51 23.77 4.85
CA VAL A 11 -5.37 24.27 6.21
C VAL A 11 -6.69 24.62 6.89
N SER A 12 -7.77 24.80 6.14
CA SER A 12 -9.06 25.19 6.71
C SER A 12 -9.57 24.16 7.72
N PHE A 13 -10.30 24.62 8.75
CA PHE A 13 -10.90 23.75 9.75
C PHE A 13 -11.68 22.56 9.18
N PRO A 14 -12.58 22.74 8.16
CA PRO A 14 -13.29 21.63 7.54
C PRO A 14 -12.35 20.62 6.88
N ALA A 15 -11.28 21.06 6.23
CA ALA A 15 -10.29 20.19 5.60
C ALA A 15 -9.54 19.35 6.64
N LEU A 16 -9.05 19.98 7.71
CA LEU A 16 -8.36 19.30 8.81
C LEU A 16 -9.29 18.35 9.59
N LEU A 17 -10.57 18.70 9.75
CA LEU A 17 -11.57 17.82 10.35
C LEU A 17 -11.79 16.56 9.52
N ASN A 18 -11.91 16.72 8.19
CA ASN A 18 -12.04 15.58 7.27
C ASN A 18 -10.76 14.72 7.28
N ALA A 19 -9.60 15.35 7.24
CA ALA A 19 -8.31 14.67 7.35
C ALA A 19 -8.17 13.87 8.67
N THR A 20 -8.66 14.43 9.80
CA THR A 20 -8.69 13.77 11.10
C THR A 20 -9.53 12.49 11.05
N ARG A 21 -10.71 12.53 10.42
CA ARG A 21 -11.58 11.35 10.26
C ARG A 21 -10.87 10.25 9.46
N HIS A 22 -10.17 10.62 8.39
CA HIS A 22 -9.39 9.68 7.56
C HIS A 22 -8.18 9.12 8.31
N ALA A 23 -7.42 9.94 9.02
CA ALA A 23 -6.26 9.53 9.79
C ALA A 23 -6.62 8.60 10.96
N ALA A 24 -7.81 8.79 11.57
CA ALA A 24 -8.31 8.00 12.71
C ALA A 24 -8.95 6.66 12.29
N LYS A 25 -9.27 6.46 11.02
CA LYS A 25 -9.96 5.25 10.54
C LYS A 25 -9.17 3.98 10.91
N GLY A 26 -9.82 3.05 11.62
CA GLY A 26 -9.22 1.80 12.11
C GLY A 26 -8.22 1.97 13.26
N LYS A 27 -8.01 3.20 13.78
CA LYS A 27 -6.98 3.49 14.80
C LYS A 27 -7.52 4.27 16.02
N ARG A 28 -8.85 4.42 16.16
CA ARG A 28 -9.48 5.26 17.19
C ARG A 28 -9.13 4.84 18.63
N ARG A 29 -8.84 3.54 18.87
CA ARG A 29 -8.47 3.01 20.19
C ARG A 29 -7.01 3.22 20.57
N LYS A 30 -6.16 3.74 19.68
CA LYS A 30 -4.76 4.01 19.99
C LYS A 30 -4.64 5.26 20.88
N PRO A 31 -3.84 5.24 21.97
CA PRO A 31 -3.80 6.32 22.96
C PRO A 31 -3.60 7.72 22.36
N GLY A 32 -2.64 7.90 21.45
CA GLY A 32 -2.40 9.19 20.81
C GLY A 32 -3.54 9.67 19.90
N VAL A 33 -4.34 8.73 19.33
CA VAL A 33 -5.53 9.06 18.54
C VAL A 33 -6.68 9.45 19.47
N THR A 34 -6.90 8.67 20.54
CA THR A 34 -7.94 8.95 21.55
C THR A 34 -7.73 10.30 22.21
N ALA A 35 -6.50 10.63 22.62
CA ALA A 35 -6.16 11.92 23.24
C ALA A 35 -6.44 13.12 22.30
N PHE A 36 -6.08 12.98 21.01
CA PHE A 36 -6.38 14.02 20.00
C PHE A 36 -7.90 14.17 19.80
N LEU A 37 -8.63 13.06 19.66
CA LEU A 37 -10.07 13.09 19.43
C LEU A 37 -10.86 13.61 20.63
N ALA A 38 -10.37 13.43 21.87
CA ALA A 38 -10.98 14.00 23.08
C ALA A 38 -10.96 15.55 23.10
N ASN A 39 -9.96 16.17 22.43
CA ASN A 39 -9.80 17.61 22.31
C ASN A 39 -9.81 18.07 20.84
N GLN A 40 -10.59 17.39 20.00
CA GLN A 40 -10.48 17.48 18.53
C GLN A 40 -10.58 18.90 18.00
N GLU A 41 -11.56 19.69 18.45
CA GLU A 41 -11.76 21.07 18.00
C GLU A 41 -10.55 21.94 18.36
N LYS A 42 -10.12 21.92 19.60
CA LYS A 42 -8.94 22.67 20.08
C LYS A 42 -7.68 22.32 19.33
N GLU A 43 -7.45 21.02 19.09
CA GLU A 43 -6.26 20.55 18.36
C GLU A 43 -6.30 20.93 16.89
N ILE A 44 -7.47 20.91 16.25
CA ILE A 44 -7.63 21.35 14.85
C ILE A 44 -7.41 22.86 14.72
N LEU A 45 -8.03 23.67 15.59
CA LEU A 45 -7.83 25.12 15.59
C LEU A 45 -6.35 25.50 15.82
N ARG A 46 -5.70 24.77 16.72
CA ARG A 46 -4.25 24.95 16.93
C ARG A 46 -3.43 24.62 15.68
N LEU A 47 -3.73 23.48 15.00
CA LEU A 47 -3.07 23.12 13.74
C LEU A 47 -3.32 24.14 12.65
N GLU A 48 -4.55 24.62 12.49
CA GLU A 48 -4.89 25.66 11.53
C GLU A 48 -4.06 26.94 11.76
N ASN A 49 -3.99 27.41 12.99
CA ASN A 49 -3.22 28.58 13.36
C ASN A 49 -1.71 28.39 13.07
N GLU A 50 -1.14 27.25 13.45
CA GLU A 50 0.27 26.95 13.20
C GLU A 50 0.60 26.84 11.71
N LEU A 51 -0.31 26.29 10.90
CA LEU A 51 -0.15 26.20 9.46
C LEU A 51 -0.25 27.58 8.80
N ARG A 52 -1.27 28.36 9.15
CA ARG A 52 -1.48 29.71 8.58
C ARG A 52 -0.36 30.70 8.97
N SER A 53 0.17 30.59 10.17
CA SER A 53 1.28 31.45 10.63
C SER A 53 2.66 30.99 10.19
N GLY A 54 2.76 29.87 9.45
CA GLY A 54 4.06 29.30 9.06
C GLY A 54 4.87 28.70 10.22
N GLN A 55 4.27 28.56 11.41
CA GLN A 55 4.93 28.03 12.60
C GLN A 55 4.83 26.52 12.75
N TYR A 56 4.10 25.83 11.86
CA TYR A 56 3.99 24.40 11.91
C TYR A 56 5.36 23.71 11.84
N ARG A 57 5.61 22.81 12.80
CA ARG A 57 6.79 21.94 12.83
C ARG A 57 6.34 20.50 13.03
N PRO A 58 6.76 19.59 12.14
CA PRO A 58 6.52 18.16 12.34
C PRO A 58 7.17 17.65 13.63
N GLY A 59 6.47 16.81 14.35
CA GLY A 59 6.96 16.19 15.58
C GLY A 59 7.91 15.01 15.30
N ARG A 60 8.57 14.53 16.34
CA ARG A 60 9.51 13.41 16.24
C ARG A 60 8.81 12.11 15.87
N TYR A 61 9.38 11.39 14.92
CA TYR A 61 8.90 10.06 14.54
C TYR A 61 9.16 9.03 15.65
N LYS A 62 8.17 8.16 15.89
CA LYS A 62 8.38 6.94 16.67
C LYS A 62 8.87 5.85 15.73
N VAL A 63 10.09 5.37 15.95
CA VAL A 63 10.65 4.26 15.18
C VAL A 63 10.15 2.94 15.77
N ILE A 64 9.70 2.04 14.90
CA ILE A 64 9.20 0.71 15.23
C ILE A 64 9.97 -0.29 14.36
N GLU A 65 10.58 -1.27 14.97
CA GLU A 65 11.26 -2.36 14.26
C GLU A 65 10.25 -3.45 13.90
N ILE A 66 10.31 -3.90 12.66
CA ILE A 66 9.51 -5.01 12.15
C ILE A 66 10.47 -6.06 11.58
N PHE A 67 10.31 -7.32 12.01
CA PHE A 67 11.19 -8.41 11.64
C PHE A 67 10.58 -9.40 10.63
N ASP A 68 9.29 -9.34 10.35
CA ASP A 68 8.60 -10.24 9.42
C ASP A 68 8.09 -9.50 8.17
N PRO A 69 8.47 -9.90 6.97
CA PRO A 69 9.38 -10.99 6.55
C PRO A 69 10.87 -10.63 6.55
N LYS A 70 11.21 -9.37 6.69
CA LYS A 70 12.57 -8.82 6.74
C LYS A 70 12.62 -7.73 7.79
N HIS A 71 13.77 -7.56 8.41
CA HIS A 71 14.02 -6.44 9.31
C HIS A 71 13.78 -5.10 8.56
N ARG A 72 12.94 -4.26 9.13
CA ARG A 72 12.63 -2.92 8.61
C ARG A 72 12.38 -1.96 9.76
N LEU A 73 12.90 -0.77 9.63
CA LEU A 73 12.56 0.35 10.50
C LEU A 73 11.34 1.09 9.90
N VAL A 74 10.26 1.16 10.66
CA VAL A 74 9.06 1.91 10.28
C VAL A 74 8.94 3.14 11.17
N SER A 75 8.90 4.31 10.59
CA SER A 75 8.75 5.57 11.31
C SER A 75 7.30 6.02 11.31
N ALA A 76 6.71 6.03 12.49
CA ALA A 76 5.34 6.49 12.69
C ALA A 76 5.34 7.97 13.10
N ALA A 77 4.76 8.83 12.27
CA ALA A 77 4.52 10.22 12.63
C ALA A 77 3.51 10.33 13.81
N PRO A 78 3.61 11.35 14.67
CA PRO A 78 2.58 11.71 15.65
C PRO A 78 1.20 11.83 14.97
N PHE A 79 0.13 11.59 15.71
CA PHE A 79 -1.21 11.59 15.10
C PHE A 79 -1.58 12.96 14.50
N ARG A 80 -1.20 14.06 15.16
CA ARG A 80 -1.44 15.41 14.65
C ARG A 80 -0.77 15.62 13.28
N ASP A 81 0.46 15.12 13.08
CA ASP A 81 1.15 15.25 11.80
C ASP A 81 0.54 14.37 10.73
N ARG A 82 0.01 13.19 11.12
CA ARG A 82 -0.78 12.38 10.18
C ARG A 82 -2.03 13.10 9.69
N VAL A 83 -2.67 13.94 10.52
CA VAL A 83 -3.78 14.79 10.08
C VAL A 83 -3.30 15.73 8.98
N VAL A 84 -2.16 16.41 9.18
CA VAL A 84 -1.56 17.28 8.16
C VAL A 84 -1.18 16.51 6.90
N HIS A 85 -0.58 15.32 7.04
CA HIS A 85 -0.25 14.47 5.90
C HIS A 85 -1.51 14.08 5.10
N HIS A 86 -2.61 13.75 5.76
CA HIS A 86 -3.87 13.44 5.08
C HIS A 86 -4.47 14.67 4.39
N ALA A 87 -4.40 15.84 5.01
CA ALA A 87 -4.87 17.10 4.41
C ALA A 87 -4.07 17.46 3.16
N LEU A 88 -2.73 17.43 3.25
CA LEU A 88 -1.84 17.68 2.12
C LEU A 88 -2.09 16.69 0.96
N CYS A 89 -2.14 15.40 1.26
CA CYS A 89 -2.37 14.37 0.24
C CYS A 89 -3.76 14.49 -0.41
N ALA A 90 -4.80 14.89 0.33
CA ALA A 90 -6.14 15.06 -0.23
C ALA A 90 -6.17 16.08 -1.38
N VAL A 91 -5.33 17.11 -1.31
CA VAL A 91 -5.22 18.17 -2.31
C VAL A 91 -4.16 17.84 -3.37
N CYS A 92 -2.99 17.33 -2.96
CA CYS A 92 -1.88 17.08 -3.87
C CYS A 92 -2.04 15.79 -4.70
N ASP A 93 -2.63 14.72 -4.14
CA ASP A 93 -2.76 13.44 -4.85
C ASP A 93 -3.47 13.57 -6.20
N PRO A 94 -4.58 14.32 -6.36
CA PRO A 94 -5.23 14.49 -7.66
C PRO A 94 -4.35 15.19 -8.70
N ILE A 95 -3.46 16.09 -8.26
CA ILE A 95 -2.54 16.82 -9.14
C ILE A 95 -1.43 15.88 -9.61
N VAL A 96 -0.81 15.18 -8.65
CA VAL A 96 0.28 14.23 -8.89
C VAL A 96 -0.21 13.04 -9.72
N GLU A 97 -1.42 12.53 -9.44
CA GLU A 97 -2.03 11.40 -10.15
C GLU A 97 -2.17 11.65 -11.66
N ARG A 98 -2.46 12.89 -12.06
CA ARG A 98 -2.57 13.27 -13.49
C ARG A 98 -1.24 13.18 -14.24
N SER A 99 -0.10 13.28 -13.53
CA SER A 99 1.22 13.18 -14.14
C SER A 99 1.69 11.74 -14.36
N PHE A 100 1.05 10.77 -13.69
CA PHE A 100 1.49 9.37 -13.76
C PHE A 100 1.05 8.68 -15.04
N ILE A 101 1.95 7.88 -15.60
CA ILE A 101 1.60 6.97 -16.70
C ILE A 101 0.55 5.94 -16.28
N PHE A 102 -0.11 5.33 -17.29
CA PHE A 102 -1.11 4.29 -17.01
C PHE A 102 -0.51 3.08 -16.27
N ASP A 103 0.69 2.64 -16.61
CA ASP A 103 1.31 1.40 -16.14
C ASP A 103 2.13 1.54 -14.83
N SER A 104 1.87 2.57 -14.02
CA SER A 104 2.30 2.69 -12.62
C SER A 104 1.16 2.27 -11.69
N TYR A 105 1.40 1.33 -10.75
CA TYR A 105 0.33 0.60 -10.06
C TYR A 105 0.26 0.78 -8.55
N ALA A 106 1.34 1.17 -7.89
CA ALA A 106 1.39 1.24 -6.43
C ALA A 106 0.69 2.49 -5.88
N ASN A 107 -0.05 2.32 -4.79
CA ASN A 107 -0.68 3.40 -4.01
C ASN A 107 -1.59 4.35 -4.82
N ARG A 108 -2.17 3.88 -5.91
CA ARG A 108 -3.04 4.64 -6.80
C ARG A 108 -4.47 4.11 -6.77
N LYS A 109 -5.46 5.01 -6.83
CA LYS A 109 -6.88 4.65 -6.85
C LYS A 109 -7.20 3.81 -8.09
N GLY A 110 -7.87 2.68 -7.89
CA GLY A 110 -8.24 1.80 -8.99
C GLY A 110 -7.08 1.00 -9.60
N LYS A 111 -5.89 1.03 -9.01
CA LYS A 111 -4.70 0.24 -9.37
C LYS A 111 -4.42 -0.81 -8.27
N GLY A 112 -3.21 -1.07 -7.91
CA GLY A 112 -2.81 -1.98 -6.84
C GLY A 112 -2.20 -3.29 -7.34
N THR A 113 -1.87 -4.16 -6.39
CA THR A 113 -1.08 -5.39 -6.62
C THR A 113 -1.71 -6.29 -7.67
N HIS A 114 -3.00 -6.59 -7.58
CA HIS A 114 -3.66 -7.54 -8.46
C HIS A 114 -3.67 -7.07 -9.91
N ARG A 115 -3.98 -5.79 -10.13
CA ARG A 115 -3.93 -5.21 -11.50
C ARG A 115 -2.52 -5.12 -12.06
N ALA A 116 -1.52 -4.92 -11.20
CA ALA A 116 -0.12 -4.98 -11.63
C ALA A 116 0.27 -6.39 -12.08
N VAL A 117 -0.14 -7.41 -11.33
CA VAL A 117 0.08 -8.82 -11.68
C VAL A 117 -0.62 -9.18 -12.99
N ASP A 118 -1.90 -8.80 -13.15
CA ASP A 118 -2.65 -9.00 -14.40
C ASP A 118 -1.97 -8.34 -15.60
N ARG A 119 -1.38 -7.15 -15.38
CA ARG A 119 -0.67 -6.43 -16.44
C ARG A 119 0.68 -7.06 -16.76
N TYR A 120 1.38 -7.54 -15.75
CA TYR A 120 2.63 -8.27 -15.91
C TYR A 120 2.41 -9.53 -16.77
N GLU A 121 1.37 -10.32 -16.47
CA GLU A 121 1.03 -11.51 -17.27
C GLU A 121 0.66 -11.19 -18.72
N LYS A 122 -0.09 -10.10 -18.95
CA LYS A 122 -0.39 -9.65 -20.32
C LYS A 122 0.87 -9.35 -21.12
N PHE A 123 1.86 -8.72 -20.51
CA PHE A 123 3.14 -8.47 -21.15
C PHE A 123 3.96 -9.74 -21.31
N ARG A 124 4.01 -10.59 -20.30
CA ARG A 124 4.67 -11.88 -20.32
C ARG A 124 4.19 -12.78 -21.47
N ASN A 125 2.88 -12.82 -21.71
CA ASN A 125 2.28 -13.61 -22.79
C ASN A 125 2.52 -13.00 -24.18
N ARG A 126 3.00 -11.76 -24.26
CA ARG A 126 3.22 -11.05 -25.51
C ARG A 126 4.69 -11.02 -25.95
N TYR A 127 5.62 -11.02 -25.03
CA TYR A 127 7.05 -10.86 -25.26
C TYR A 127 7.83 -12.07 -24.76
N ARG A 128 8.99 -12.32 -25.37
CA ARG A 128 9.83 -13.49 -25.05
C ARG A 128 10.76 -13.27 -23.86
N HIS A 129 11.18 -12.03 -23.58
CA HIS A 129 12.11 -11.70 -22.51
C HIS A 129 11.60 -10.57 -21.64
N VAL A 130 12.05 -10.57 -20.40
CA VAL A 130 11.75 -9.54 -19.42
C VAL A 130 13.02 -9.10 -18.70
N LEU A 131 13.26 -7.79 -18.66
CA LEU A 131 14.21 -7.16 -17.76
C LEU A 131 13.45 -6.81 -16.46
N ARG A 132 13.84 -7.45 -15.37
CA ARG A 132 13.33 -7.13 -14.03
C ARG A 132 14.29 -6.22 -13.32
N CYS A 133 13.78 -5.17 -12.69
CA CYS A 133 14.57 -4.17 -12.00
C CYS A 133 14.02 -3.92 -10.61
N ASP A 134 14.92 -3.72 -9.67
CA ASP A 134 14.66 -3.28 -8.30
C ASP A 134 15.64 -2.13 -8.00
N ILE A 135 15.22 -1.11 -7.24
CA ILE A 135 16.10 0.01 -6.88
C ILE A 135 16.74 -0.26 -5.52
N TYR A 136 18.05 -0.15 -5.46
CA TYR A 136 18.80 -0.39 -4.24
C TYR A 136 18.43 0.60 -3.14
N ARG A 137 17.92 0.07 -2.01
CA ARG A 137 17.51 0.85 -0.82
C ARG A 137 16.67 2.08 -1.16
N TYR A 138 15.64 1.93 -1.99
CA TYR A 138 14.90 3.02 -2.60
C TYR A 138 14.47 4.12 -1.62
N PHE A 139 13.63 3.82 -0.61
CA PHE A 139 13.13 4.82 0.33
C PHE A 139 14.24 5.56 1.10
N PRO A 140 15.29 4.89 1.61
CA PRO A 140 16.43 5.56 2.22
C PRO A 140 17.29 6.39 1.25
N ALA A 141 17.26 6.09 -0.05
CA ALA A 141 18.08 6.76 -1.06
C ALA A 141 17.44 8.00 -1.70
N ILE A 142 16.13 8.20 -1.55
CA ILE A 142 15.41 9.34 -2.16
C ILE A 142 16.05 10.66 -1.73
N ASP A 143 16.56 11.41 -2.69
CA ASP A 143 17.18 12.71 -2.47
C ASP A 143 16.12 13.80 -2.27
N HIS A 144 16.27 14.60 -1.20
CA HIS A 144 15.27 15.60 -0.84
C HIS A 144 15.22 16.75 -1.84
N GLU A 145 16.35 17.23 -2.35
CA GLU A 145 16.38 18.39 -3.27
C GLU A 145 15.77 18.02 -4.64
N ILE A 146 16.06 16.82 -5.13
CA ILE A 146 15.45 16.32 -6.37
C ILE A 146 13.95 16.18 -6.18
N LEU A 147 13.49 15.59 -5.06
CA LEU A 147 12.07 15.42 -4.77
C LEU A 147 11.33 16.77 -4.67
N LYS A 148 11.91 17.75 -3.96
CA LYS A 148 11.36 19.09 -3.87
C LYS A 148 11.29 19.76 -5.25
N GLY A 149 12.30 19.56 -6.09
CA GLY A 149 12.29 20.01 -7.48
C GLY A 149 11.13 19.44 -8.29
N ASP A 150 10.85 18.13 -8.15
CA ASP A 150 9.73 17.49 -8.83
C ASP A 150 8.37 18.02 -8.33
N LEU A 151 8.22 18.25 -7.03
CA LEU A 151 7.01 18.83 -6.46
C LEU A 151 6.75 20.23 -6.99
N ARG A 152 7.78 21.10 -7.05
CA ARG A 152 7.67 22.49 -7.56
C ARG A 152 7.29 22.56 -9.03
N ARG A 153 7.60 21.53 -9.83
CA ARG A 153 7.15 21.45 -11.23
C ARG A 153 5.64 21.24 -11.36
N LEU A 154 5.02 20.54 -10.39
CA LEU A 154 3.60 20.21 -10.41
C LEU A 154 2.74 21.16 -9.60
N ILE A 155 3.25 21.64 -8.47
CA ILE A 155 2.54 22.47 -7.49
C ILE A 155 3.17 23.86 -7.48
N ARG A 156 2.39 24.86 -7.92
CA ARG A 156 2.87 26.25 -8.02
C ARG A 156 2.53 27.11 -6.80
N CYS A 157 1.65 26.62 -5.90
CA CYS A 157 1.29 27.31 -4.67
C CYS A 157 2.47 27.24 -3.68
N SER A 158 3.07 28.40 -3.36
CA SER A 158 4.26 28.55 -2.49
C SER A 158 4.05 27.95 -1.11
N ASP A 159 2.88 28.19 -0.51
CA ASP A 159 2.58 27.75 0.85
C ASP A 159 2.35 26.24 0.92
N THR A 160 1.73 25.67 -0.12
CA THR A 160 1.61 24.21 -0.25
C THR A 160 2.99 23.56 -0.43
N VAL A 161 3.87 24.15 -1.24
CA VAL A 161 5.26 23.68 -1.41
C VAL A 161 6.04 23.81 -0.11
N TRP A 162 5.91 24.95 0.59
CA TRP A 162 6.52 25.14 1.91
C TRP A 162 6.12 24.03 2.88
N LEU A 163 4.84 23.69 2.95
CA LEU A 163 4.37 22.62 3.83
C LEU A 163 4.95 21.23 3.44
N ALA A 164 4.99 20.93 2.14
CA ALA A 164 5.60 19.72 1.64
C ALA A 164 7.10 19.65 1.97
N ASP A 165 7.83 20.75 1.78
CA ASP A 165 9.25 20.86 2.12
C ASP A 165 9.50 20.65 3.62
N ARG A 166 8.65 21.20 4.50
CA ARG A 166 8.72 20.97 5.95
C ARG A 166 8.57 19.50 6.32
N ILE A 167 7.66 18.79 5.67
CA ILE A 167 7.44 17.36 5.91
C ILE A 167 8.62 16.52 5.38
N ILE A 168 9.16 16.88 4.21
CA ILE A 168 10.33 16.23 3.62
C ILE A 168 11.55 16.45 4.51
N ASP A 169 11.81 17.69 4.94
CA ASP A 169 12.96 18.05 5.76
C ASP A 169 12.92 17.44 7.17
N ALA A 170 11.73 17.17 7.70
CA ALA A 170 11.55 16.47 8.97
C ALA A 170 11.75 14.96 8.86
N SER A 171 11.86 14.42 7.63
CA SER A 171 12.13 13.01 7.43
C SER A 171 13.48 12.63 8.02
N ASN A 172 13.48 11.58 8.86
CA ASN A 172 14.71 11.04 9.40
C ASN A 172 15.21 9.89 8.51
N PRO A 173 16.47 9.90 8.09
CA PRO A 173 17.07 8.74 7.43
C PRO A 173 17.07 7.55 8.41
N GLN A 174 16.43 6.47 8.02
CA GLN A 174 16.35 5.26 8.87
C GLN A 174 17.60 4.40 8.76
N GLU A 175 18.26 4.46 7.61
CA GLU A 175 19.50 3.76 7.35
C GLU A 175 20.45 4.67 6.57
N PRO A 176 21.73 4.73 6.93
CA PRO A 176 22.71 5.47 6.14
C PRO A 176 22.91 4.77 4.79
N VAL A 177 22.71 5.50 3.70
CA VAL A 177 23.00 5.03 2.34
C VAL A 177 24.10 5.92 1.79
N ILE A 178 25.36 5.50 1.94
CA ILE A 178 26.49 6.24 1.37
C ILE A 178 26.69 5.78 -0.06
N GLN A 179 26.38 6.64 -0.99
CA GLN A 179 26.57 6.42 -2.43
C GLN A 179 27.13 7.67 -3.08
N PHE A 180 28.14 7.47 -3.92
CA PHE A 180 28.75 8.52 -4.72
C PHE A 180 28.11 8.54 -6.12
N PHE A 181 27.91 9.75 -6.64
CA PHE A 181 27.37 10.02 -7.95
C PHE A 181 28.28 11.03 -8.69
N PRO A 182 28.19 11.12 -10.03
CA PRO A 182 28.96 12.08 -10.78
C PRO A 182 28.79 13.52 -10.24
N GLY A 183 29.91 14.19 -9.97
CA GLY A 183 29.96 15.53 -9.37
C GLY A 183 30.00 15.59 -7.85
N ASP A 184 29.95 14.45 -7.14
CA ASP A 184 30.13 14.41 -5.69
C ASP A 184 31.60 14.53 -5.29
N ASP A 185 31.86 15.27 -4.23
CA ASP A 185 33.12 15.22 -3.48
C ASP A 185 33.03 14.21 -2.32
N LEU A 186 34.11 14.07 -1.55
CA LEU A 186 34.20 13.13 -0.42
C LEU A 186 33.17 13.41 0.70
N LEU A 187 32.68 14.63 0.84
CA LEU A 187 31.76 15.06 1.90
C LEU A 187 30.32 15.05 1.45
N THR A 188 30.05 15.26 0.16
CA THR A 188 28.69 15.36 -0.42
C THR A 188 27.78 14.21 -0.03
N PRO A 189 28.19 12.91 -0.07
CA PRO A 189 27.32 11.81 0.32
C PRO A 189 26.91 11.85 1.79
N ASN A 190 27.70 12.44 2.68
CA ASN A 190 27.42 12.53 4.11
C ASN A 190 26.54 13.74 4.46
N THR A 191 26.68 14.85 3.73
CA THR A 191 25.93 16.08 3.97
C THR A 191 24.57 16.11 3.26
N ARG A 192 24.42 15.28 2.23
CA ARG A 192 23.20 15.17 1.41
C ARG A 192 22.00 14.73 2.25
N ARG A 193 20.95 15.55 2.21
CA ARG A 193 19.67 15.18 2.84
C ARG A 193 18.90 14.20 1.97
N ARG A 194 18.58 13.04 2.54
CA ARG A 194 17.92 11.96 1.82
C ARG A 194 17.07 11.10 2.76
N GLY A 195 16.24 10.26 2.14
CA GLY A 195 15.44 9.26 2.81
C GLY A 195 14.04 9.73 3.16
N LEU A 196 13.07 8.86 2.87
CA LEU A 196 11.68 9.03 3.29
C LEU A 196 11.31 7.96 4.31
N PRO A 197 10.59 8.32 5.38
CA PRO A 197 10.20 7.38 6.43
C PRO A 197 9.16 6.38 5.90
N LEU A 198 9.44 5.10 6.09
CA LEU A 198 8.46 4.05 5.80
C LEU A 198 7.26 4.13 6.74
N GLY A 199 6.05 4.03 6.21
CA GLY A 199 4.81 3.96 7.00
C GLY A 199 3.95 5.23 6.98
N ASN A 200 4.38 6.32 6.33
CA ASN A 200 3.60 7.55 6.18
C ASN A 200 2.93 7.64 4.81
N LEU A 201 1.76 8.27 4.76
CA LEU A 201 1.00 8.47 3.52
C LEU A 201 1.78 9.33 2.52
N THR A 202 2.33 10.47 2.98
CA THR A 202 3.14 11.37 2.15
C THR A 202 4.35 10.67 1.54
N SER A 203 5.03 9.80 2.28
CA SER A 203 6.18 9.05 1.75
C SER A 203 5.81 8.16 0.56
N GLN A 204 4.59 7.60 0.54
CA GLN A 204 4.12 6.76 -0.57
C GLN A 204 3.86 7.58 -1.84
N VAL A 205 3.26 8.76 -1.69
CA VAL A 205 3.00 9.69 -2.80
C VAL A 205 4.31 10.24 -3.34
N PHE A 206 5.18 10.71 -2.45
CA PHE A 206 6.48 11.27 -2.80
C PHE A 206 7.41 10.24 -3.47
N ALA A 207 7.43 9.01 -2.99
CA ALA A 207 8.16 7.94 -3.63
C ALA A 207 7.64 7.64 -5.05
N ASN A 208 6.33 7.61 -5.27
CA ASN A 208 5.79 7.44 -6.60
C ASN A 208 6.14 8.60 -7.54
N LEU A 209 6.07 9.83 -7.03
CA LEU A 209 6.43 11.04 -7.78
C LEU A 209 7.90 11.04 -8.16
N TYR A 210 8.79 10.65 -7.24
CA TYR A 210 10.22 10.63 -7.49
C TYR A 210 10.62 9.76 -8.70
N LEU A 211 9.92 8.64 -8.93
CA LEU A 211 10.15 7.76 -10.09
C LEU A 211 9.24 8.07 -11.30
N ASN A 212 8.39 9.09 -11.21
CA ASN A 212 7.55 9.47 -12.35
C ASN A 212 8.38 9.85 -13.59
N GLY A 213 9.51 10.53 -13.38
CA GLY A 213 10.44 10.83 -14.47
C GLY A 213 11.02 9.58 -15.15
N LEU A 214 11.28 8.50 -14.37
CA LEU A 214 11.70 7.21 -14.92
C LEU A 214 10.58 6.57 -15.77
N ASP A 215 9.34 6.66 -15.31
CA ASP A 215 8.19 6.13 -16.06
C ASP A 215 8.08 6.78 -17.44
N HIS A 216 8.20 8.12 -17.49
CA HIS A 216 8.19 8.88 -18.74
C HIS A 216 9.43 8.58 -19.61
N PHE A 217 10.61 8.48 -19.00
CA PHE A 217 11.83 8.08 -19.72
C PHE A 217 11.65 6.71 -20.39
N CYS A 218 11.12 5.71 -19.67
CA CYS A 218 10.88 4.38 -20.24
C CYS A 218 9.84 4.42 -21.37
N LYS A 219 8.77 5.20 -21.23
CA LYS A 219 7.69 5.25 -22.23
C LYS A 219 8.00 6.12 -23.43
N GLU A 220 8.62 7.27 -23.23
CA GLU A 220 8.78 8.31 -24.25
C GLU A 220 10.15 8.26 -24.93
N VAL A 221 11.23 8.04 -24.16
CA VAL A 221 12.59 8.01 -24.67
C VAL A 221 13.00 6.60 -25.11
N LEU A 222 12.81 5.57 -24.27
CA LEU A 222 13.07 4.18 -24.62
C LEU A 222 11.97 3.59 -25.51
N ARG A 223 10.79 4.21 -25.53
CA ARG A 223 9.60 3.74 -26.26
C ARG A 223 9.21 2.30 -25.88
N ALA A 224 9.46 1.92 -24.63
CA ALA A 224 9.17 0.60 -24.10
C ALA A 224 7.65 0.38 -24.01
N LYS A 225 7.08 -0.35 -24.98
CA LYS A 225 5.64 -0.68 -25.00
C LYS A 225 5.26 -1.60 -23.83
N GLY A 226 6.11 -2.59 -23.54
CA GLY A 226 5.98 -3.49 -22.40
C GLY A 226 6.72 -2.93 -21.18
N TYR A 227 6.12 -2.03 -20.43
CA TYR A 227 6.68 -1.45 -19.21
C TYR A 227 5.61 -1.34 -18.14
N LEU A 228 5.95 -1.70 -16.91
CA LEU A 228 5.12 -1.47 -15.73
C LEU A 228 5.99 -1.27 -14.48
N ARG A 229 5.45 -0.50 -13.50
CA ARG A 229 6.12 -0.25 -12.22
C ARG A 229 5.17 -0.43 -11.02
N TYR A 230 5.72 -0.97 -9.94
CA TYR A 230 5.09 -1.05 -8.63
C TYR A 230 6.07 -0.57 -7.54
N VAL A 231 6.02 0.70 -7.16
CA VAL A 231 6.99 1.42 -6.31
C VAL A 231 8.38 1.37 -6.94
N ASP A 232 9.29 0.60 -6.36
CA ASP A 232 10.68 0.38 -6.76
C ASP A 232 10.89 -0.86 -7.65
N ASP A 233 9.94 -1.79 -7.64
CA ASP A 233 9.91 -2.93 -8.55
C ASP A 233 9.35 -2.51 -9.91
N PHE A 234 10.11 -2.68 -11.00
CA PHE A 234 9.60 -2.44 -12.34
C PHE A 234 10.12 -3.47 -13.34
N ALA A 235 9.40 -3.61 -14.44
CA ALA A 235 9.73 -4.60 -15.48
C ALA A 235 9.55 -4.02 -16.89
N LEU A 236 10.48 -4.36 -17.78
CA LEU A 236 10.44 -4.05 -19.20
C LEU A 236 10.44 -5.35 -20.01
N PHE A 237 9.66 -5.40 -21.06
CA PHE A 237 9.45 -6.60 -21.86
C PHE A 237 9.79 -6.32 -23.32
N HIS A 238 10.55 -7.23 -23.94
CA HIS A 238 10.90 -7.19 -25.35
C HIS A 238 11.21 -8.59 -25.87
N ASP A 239 11.13 -8.78 -27.19
CA ASP A 239 11.47 -10.07 -27.81
C ASP A 239 12.99 -10.26 -27.98
N ASP A 240 13.73 -9.17 -28.10
CA ASP A 240 15.18 -9.15 -28.22
C ASP A 240 15.83 -8.81 -26.87
N PRO A 241 16.66 -9.70 -26.30
CA PRO A 241 17.35 -9.45 -25.05
C PRO A 241 18.43 -8.36 -25.17
N GLY A 242 19.05 -8.16 -26.34
CA GLY A 242 20.05 -7.10 -26.56
C GLY A 242 19.46 -5.70 -26.40
N ILE A 243 18.20 -5.51 -26.80
CA ILE A 243 17.47 -4.26 -26.55
C ILE A 243 17.21 -4.06 -25.05
N LEU A 244 16.92 -5.11 -24.31
CA LEU A 244 16.75 -5.03 -22.86
C LEU A 244 18.06 -4.69 -22.14
N GLU A 245 19.20 -5.17 -22.64
CA GLU A 245 20.54 -4.81 -22.13
C GLU A 245 20.84 -3.32 -22.39
N ASP A 246 20.58 -2.81 -23.60
CA ASP A 246 20.68 -1.37 -23.88
C ASP A 246 19.79 -0.55 -22.95
N TRP A 247 18.54 -0.94 -22.78
CA TRP A 247 17.63 -0.27 -21.87
C TRP A 247 18.11 -0.29 -20.43
N GLN A 248 18.68 -1.41 -19.95
CA GLN A 248 19.24 -1.50 -18.60
C GLN A 248 20.35 -0.48 -18.39
N HIS A 249 21.29 -0.36 -19.33
CA HIS A 249 22.37 0.62 -19.24
C HIS A 249 21.85 2.06 -19.27
N ARG A 250 20.92 2.38 -20.15
CA ARG A 250 20.33 3.71 -20.23
C ARG A 250 19.49 4.07 -18.99
N ILE A 251 18.76 3.11 -18.43
CA ILE A 251 18.04 3.27 -17.16
C ILE A 251 19.02 3.51 -16.02
N ALA A 252 20.13 2.78 -15.94
CA ALA A 252 21.14 3.00 -14.93
C ALA A 252 21.71 4.43 -14.99
N GLY A 253 22.05 4.93 -16.18
CA GLY A 253 22.49 6.31 -16.36
C GLY A 253 21.42 7.35 -15.97
N PHE A 254 20.14 7.10 -16.32
CA PHE A 254 19.03 7.97 -15.89
C PHE A 254 18.91 8.00 -14.37
N LEU A 255 18.99 6.85 -13.72
CA LEU A 255 18.87 6.74 -12.26
C LEU A 255 20.03 7.39 -11.52
N GLU A 256 21.27 7.35 -12.08
CA GLU A 256 22.40 8.09 -11.51
C GLU A 256 22.12 9.60 -11.46
N GLY A 257 21.54 10.18 -12.50
CA GLY A 257 21.06 11.57 -12.50
C GLY A 257 19.97 11.84 -11.47
N ARG A 258 19.28 10.79 -11.01
CA ARG A 258 18.29 10.84 -9.91
C ARG A 258 18.89 10.44 -8.55
N ARG A 259 20.21 10.24 -8.47
CA ARG A 259 20.93 9.77 -7.27
C ARG A 259 20.38 8.44 -6.73
N LEU A 260 20.05 7.53 -7.65
CA LEU A 260 19.60 6.16 -7.38
C LEU A 260 20.45 5.16 -8.14
N LYS A 261 20.49 3.92 -7.66
CA LYS A 261 21.17 2.79 -8.32
C LYS A 261 20.24 1.58 -8.43
N LEU A 262 20.37 0.85 -9.53
CA LEU A 262 19.76 -0.47 -9.66
C LEU A 262 20.34 -1.44 -8.62
N HIS A 263 19.51 -2.36 -8.14
CA HIS A 263 19.96 -3.41 -7.22
C HIS A 263 20.77 -4.45 -8.01
N PRO A 264 22.06 -4.70 -7.67
CA PRO A 264 22.95 -5.53 -8.49
C PRO A 264 22.45 -6.98 -8.64
N GLU A 265 21.88 -7.56 -7.58
CA GLU A 265 21.44 -8.95 -7.57
C GLU A 265 19.99 -9.17 -8.03
N LYS A 266 19.18 -8.12 -8.06
CA LYS A 266 17.75 -8.23 -8.42
C LYS A 266 17.41 -7.58 -9.76
N THR A 267 18.43 -7.09 -10.46
CA THR A 267 18.28 -6.58 -11.82
C THR A 267 18.88 -7.60 -12.78
N PHE A 268 18.01 -8.22 -13.58
CA PHE A 268 18.40 -9.29 -14.49
C PHE A 268 17.39 -9.45 -15.63
N ILE A 269 17.88 -10.00 -16.74
CA ILE A 269 17.07 -10.39 -17.88
C ILE A 269 16.84 -11.89 -17.84
N CYS A 270 15.61 -12.33 -18.10
CA CYS A 270 15.27 -13.74 -18.20
C CYS A 270 14.16 -13.96 -19.24
N PRO A 271 14.04 -15.20 -19.76
CA PRO A 271 12.91 -15.59 -20.60
C PRO A 271 11.58 -15.46 -19.83
N THR A 272 10.52 -15.04 -20.55
CA THR A 272 9.19 -14.92 -19.94
C THR A 272 8.55 -16.27 -19.66
N GLU A 273 9.03 -17.35 -20.25
CA GLU A 273 8.57 -18.72 -20.00
C GLU A 273 8.97 -19.23 -18.61
N GLU A 274 10.04 -18.72 -18.04
CA GLU A 274 10.48 -19.10 -16.70
C GLU A 274 9.51 -18.65 -15.62
N PRO A 275 9.29 -19.45 -14.55
CA PRO A 275 8.47 -19.03 -13.43
C PRO A 275 8.97 -17.73 -12.80
N ALA A 276 8.10 -16.74 -12.68
CA ALA A 276 8.45 -15.42 -12.14
C ALA A 276 7.75 -15.14 -10.83
N THR A 277 8.50 -14.80 -9.78
CA THR A 277 7.90 -14.26 -8.55
C THR A 277 7.70 -12.76 -8.69
N PHE A 278 6.46 -12.29 -8.63
CA PHE A 278 6.12 -10.88 -8.71
C PHE A 278 5.01 -10.52 -7.73
N LEU A 279 5.22 -9.51 -6.90
CA LEU A 279 4.28 -8.95 -5.92
C LEU A 279 3.58 -10.00 -5.04
N GLY A 280 4.30 -11.03 -4.63
CA GLY A 280 3.80 -12.06 -3.72
C GLY A 280 3.11 -13.25 -4.39
N TYR A 281 3.17 -13.35 -5.71
CA TYR A 281 2.70 -14.48 -6.52
C TYR A 281 3.85 -15.09 -7.32
N VAL A 282 3.76 -16.38 -7.58
CA VAL A 282 4.58 -17.11 -8.55
C VAL A 282 3.73 -17.30 -9.80
N LEU A 283 4.16 -16.70 -10.90
CA LEU A 283 3.50 -16.74 -12.20
C LEU A 283 4.14 -17.85 -13.04
N LEU A 284 3.35 -18.82 -13.47
CA LEU A 284 3.82 -19.97 -14.26
C LEU A 284 3.55 -19.75 -15.75
N SER A 285 4.28 -20.47 -16.60
CA SER A 285 4.17 -20.35 -18.08
C SER A 285 2.79 -20.75 -18.61
N ASN A 286 2.10 -21.66 -17.92
CA ASN A 286 0.75 -22.10 -18.26
C ASN A 286 -0.37 -21.09 -17.86
N GLY A 287 -0.02 -19.87 -17.44
CA GLY A 287 -0.96 -18.86 -16.99
C GLY A 287 -1.50 -19.07 -15.57
N SER A 288 -1.08 -20.12 -14.86
CA SER A 288 -1.51 -20.33 -13.48
C SER A 288 -0.67 -19.47 -12.51
N ARG A 289 -1.30 -19.06 -11.41
CA ARG A 289 -0.69 -18.29 -10.33
C ARG A 289 -0.62 -19.12 -9.07
N ARG A 290 0.51 -19.13 -8.41
CA ARG A 290 0.67 -19.77 -7.10
C ARG A 290 1.11 -18.79 -6.05
N MET A 291 0.81 -19.09 -4.80
CA MET A 291 1.41 -18.37 -3.67
C MET A 291 2.78 -18.98 -3.35
N PRO A 292 3.81 -18.14 -3.09
CA PRO A 292 5.09 -18.64 -2.61
C PRO A 292 4.90 -19.49 -1.33
N GLU A 293 5.56 -20.63 -1.25
CA GLU A 293 5.43 -21.56 -0.12
C GLU A 293 5.76 -20.88 1.22
N ALA A 294 6.79 -20.03 1.23
CA ALA A 294 7.17 -19.26 2.41
C ALA A 294 6.02 -18.36 2.91
N ASN A 295 5.20 -17.78 2.01
CA ASN A 295 4.04 -16.97 2.38
C ASN A 295 2.94 -17.82 2.99
N VAL A 296 2.69 -19.02 2.42
CA VAL A 296 1.70 -19.98 2.94
C VAL A 296 2.11 -20.46 4.33
N ARG A 297 3.39 -20.84 4.53
CA ARG A 297 3.92 -21.29 5.83
C ARG A 297 3.79 -20.19 6.90
N ARG A 298 4.16 -18.94 6.57
CA ARG A 298 3.98 -17.79 7.47
C ARG A 298 2.53 -17.57 7.85
N PHE A 299 1.63 -17.66 6.87
CA PHE A 299 0.20 -17.50 7.17
C PHE A 299 -0.33 -18.61 8.08
N ARG A 300 0.05 -19.88 7.85
CA ARG A 300 -0.33 -21.00 8.74
C ARG A 300 0.11 -20.77 10.18
N ASN A 301 1.32 -20.26 10.38
CA ASN A 301 1.84 -19.92 11.72
C ASN A 301 1.03 -18.78 12.34
N ARG A 302 0.78 -17.70 11.57
CA ARG A 302 -0.03 -16.58 12.02
C ARG A 302 -1.47 -16.98 12.34
N LEU A 303 -2.07 -17.89 11.55
CA LEU A 303 -3.42 -18.39 11.77
C LEU A 303 -3.55 -19.15 13.10
N ARG A 304 -2.50 -19.90 13.49
CA ARG A 304 -2.46 -20.55 14.82
C ARG A 304 -2.52 -19.49 15.93
N GLY A 305 -1.66 -18.49 15.89
CA GLY A 305 -1.68 -17.41 16.88
C GLY A 305 -2.98 -16.61 16.88
N ILE A 306 -3.63 -16.38 15.73
CA ILE A 306 -4.96 -15.73 15.68
C ILE A 306 -6.01 -16.59 16.37
N ARG A 307 -6.01 -17.92 16.13
CA ARG A 307 -6.92 -18.85 16.80
C ARG A 307 -6.78 -18.86 18.31
N ASP A 308 -5.53 -18.94 18.79
CA ASP A 308 -5.23 -18.98 20.22
C ASP A 308 -5.68 -17.69 20.88
N ARG A 309 -5.30 -16.54 20.35
CA ARG A 309 -5.73 -15.22 20.86
C ARG A 309 -7.25 -15.03 20.85
N CYS A 310 -7.95 -15.56 19.84
CA CYS A 310 -9.42 -15.52 19.82
C CYS A 310 -10.03 -16.44 20.87
N ARG A 311 -9.45 -17.64 21.11
CA ARG A 311 -9.90 -18.58 22.15
C ARG A 311 -9.70 -18.02 23.55
N PHE A 312 -8.58 -17.35 23.82
CA PHE A 312 -8.29 -16.74 25.11
C PHE A 312 -8.95 -15.37 25.31
N GLY A 313 -9.69 -14.86 24.31
CA GLY A 313 -10.40 -13.58 24.43
C GLY A 313 -9.51 -12.34 24.21
N ASP A 314 -8.24 -12.51 23.86
CA ASP A 314 -7.29 -11.40 23.62
C ASP A 314 -7.68 -10.54 22.41
N ILE A 315 -8.39 -11.13 21.45
CA ILE A 315 -8.94 -10.42 20.30
C ILE A 315 -10.39 -10.83 20.04
N PRO A 316 -11.26 -9.89 19.66
CA PRO A 316 -12.63 -10.21 19.28
C PRO A 316 -12.67 -11.15 18.06
N CYS A 317 -13.60 -12.10 18.04
CA CYS A 317 -13.76 -13.00 16.90
C CYS A 317 -14.00 -12.27 15.57
N ALA A 318 -14.68 -11.13 15.59
CA ALA A 318 -14.88 -10.28 14.42
C ALA A 318 -13.56 -9.76 13.84
N GLU A 319 -12.62 -9.33 14.69
CA GLU A 319 -11.28 -8.89 14.29
C GLU A 319 -10.45 -10.06 13.75
N ALA A 320 -10.51 -11.22 14.42
CA ALA A 320 -9.85 -12.44 13.94
C ALA A 320 -10.34 -12.85 12.55
N ARG A 321 -11.67 -12.83 12.31
CA ARG A 321 -12.27 -13.08 11.01
C ARG A 321 -11.80 -12.09 9.95
N GLN A 322 -11.78 -10.80 10.24
CA GLN A 322 -11.30 -9.78 9.30
C GLN A 322 -9.86 -10.05 8.85
N LYS A 323 -8.97 -10.46 9.77
CA LYS A 323 -7.58 -10.82 9.45
C LYS A 323 -7.50 -12.04 8.53
N VAL A 324 -8.35 -13.05 8.76
CA VAL A 324 -8.43 -14.26 7.92
C VAL A 324 -8.99 -13.94 6.54
N HIS A 325 -10.09 -13.19 6.47
CA HIS A 325 -10.70 -12.77 5.21
C HIS A 325 -9.76 -11.93 4.33
N ALA A 326 -8.95 -11.04 4.92
CA ALA A 326 -7.96 -10.28 4.18
C ALA A 326 -6.94 -11.18 3.48
N TRP A 327 -6.51 -12.28 4.13
CA TRP A 327 -5.63 -13.25 3.49
C TRP A 327 -6.34 -14.08 2.43
N ILE A 328 -7.59 -14.52 2.68
CA ILE A 328 -8.40 -15.25 1.70
C ILE A 328 -8.56 -14.42 0.44
N ALA A 329 -8.94 -13.15 0.56
CA ALA A 329 -9.09 -12.23 -0.57
C ALA A 329 -7.78 -12.07 -1.38
N HIS A 330 -6.62 -12.05 -0.70
CA HIS A 330 -5.33 -12.08 -1.39
C HIS A 330 -5.08 -13.43 -2.09
N ALA A 331 -5.37 -14.54 -1.42
CA ALA A 331 -5.15 -15.88 -1.96
C ALA A 331 -6.08 -16.21 -3.14
N GLU A 332 -7.27 -15.61 -3.23
CA GLU A 332 -8.23 -15.81 -4.31
C GLU A 332 -7.75 -15.31 -5.68
N HIS A 333 -6.76 -14.44 -5.71
CA HIS A 333 -6.12 -14.00 -6.94
C HIS A 333 -5.09 -15.00 -7.50
N ALA A 334 -4.93 -16.16 -6.86
CA ALA A 334 -4.11 -17.28 -7.31
C ALA A 334 -4.91 -18.59 -7.30
N ASP A 335 -4.38 -19.62 -7.94
CA ASP A 335 -4.97 -20.96 -8.01
C ASP A 335 -4.84 -21.69 -6.66
N THR A 336 -5.55 -21.22 -5.66
CA THR A 336 -5.40 -21.62 -4.27
C THR A 336 -6.64 -22.30 -3.68
N TRP A 337 -7.61 -22.70 -4.49
CA TRP A 337 -8.84 -23.30 -3.99
C TRP A 337 -8.55 -24.51 -3.08
N ARG A 338 -7.80 -25.50 -3.59
CA ARG A 338 -7.42 -26.70 -2.81
C ARG A 338 -6.60 -26.34 -1.57
N LEU A 339 -5.70 -25.38 -1.68
CA LEU A 339 -4.90 -24.90 -0.56
C LEU A 339 -5.77 -24.27 0.53
N ARG A 340 -6.74 -23.42 0.16
CA ARG A 340 -7.67 -22.78 1.09
C ARG A 340 -8.53 -23.81 1.80
N GLN A 341 -9.07 -24.79 1.08
CA GLN A 341 -9.78 -25.92 1.68
C GLN A 341 -8.91 -26.68 2.69
N ALA A 342 -7.67 -27.01 2.34
CA ALA A 342 -6.76 -27.73 3.23
C ALA A 342 -6.38 -26.95 4.50
N ILE A 343 -6.41 -25.60 4.45
CA ILE A 343 -6.10 -24.74 5.61
C ILE A 343 -7.30 -24.57 6.53
N PHE A 344 -8.51 -24.44 5.98
CA PHE A 344 -9.68 -23.98 6.74
C PHE A 344 -10.71 -25.06 7.02
N ARG A 345 -10.76 -26.17 6.25
CA ARG A 345 -11.78 -27.21 6.36
C ARG A 345 -11.86 -27.77 7.79
N GLY A 346 -13.06 -27.73 8.36
CA GLY A 346 -13.31 -28.18 9.74
C GLY A 346 -12.74 -27.31 10.84
N GLY A 347 -12.14 -26.16 10.51
CA GLY A 347 -11.55 -25.24 11.47
C GLY A 347 -12.52 -24.15 11.96
N MET A 348 -12.10 -23.39 12.99
CA MET A 348 -12.86 -22.28 13.61
C MET A 348 -13.23 -21.16 12.59
N PHE A 349 -12.45 -20.98 11.54
CA PHE A 349 -12.64 -19.97 10.50
C PHE A 349 -12.94 -20.57 9.14
N ASP A 350 -13.62 -21.72 9.10
CA ASP A 350 -13.97 -22.40 7.85
C ASP A 350 -14.98 -21.57 7.04
N PRO A 351 -14.57 -20.97 5.91
CA PRO A 351 -15.47 -20.19 5.06
C PRO A 351 -16.37 -21.07 4.19
N PHE A 352 -16.13 -22.41 4.19
CA PHE A 352 -16.85 -23.40 3.37
C PHE A 352 -17.88 -24.18 4.18
N ARG A 353 -18.02 -23.88 5.48
CA ARG A 353 -19.02 -24.50 6.34
C ARG A 353 -20.37 -23.88 6.05
N GLU A 354 -21.35 -24.69 5.67
CA GLU A 354 -22.74 -24.26 5.57
C GLU A 354 -23.24 -23.72 6.94
N PRO A 355 -24.17 -22.76 6.95
CA PRO A 355 -24.63 -22.11 8.19
C PRO A 355 -25.59 -23.00 8.99
N ASP A 356 -25.19 -24.24 9.31
CA ASP A 356 -25.88 -25.08 10.30
C ASP A 356 -25.25 -24.87 11.67
N CYS A 357 -25.58 -23.76 12.32
CA CYS A 357 -25.32 -23.62 13.75
C CYS A 357 -26.37 -22.70 14.38
N PRO A 358 -27.13 -23.18 15.39
CA PRO A 358 -28.08 -22.33 16.10
C PRO A 358 -27.35 -21.19 16.82
N PRO A 359 -28.02 -20.07 17.13
CA PRO A 359 -27.40 -18.87 17.65
C PRO A 359 -27.08 -18.98 19.15
N SER A 360 -26.09 -19.77 19.49
CA SER A 360 -25.44 -19.66 20.78
C SER A 360 -24.02 -19.17 20.54
N ALA A 361 -23.83 -17.85 20.79
CA ALA A 361 -22.58 -17.13 20.86
C ALA A 361 -21.68 -17.16 19.60
N CYS A 362 -21.74 -16.10 18.81
CA CYS A 362 -20.72 -15.67 17.82
C CYS A 362 -20.75 -16.22 16.38
N CYS A 363 -21.90 -16.45 15.76
CA CYS A 363 -21.93 -16.69 14.31
C CYS A 363 -23.01 -15.83 13.63
N VAL A 364 -22.65 -14.61 13.20
CA VAL A 364 -23.43 -13.88 12.20
C VAL A 364 -22.69 -14.03 10.86
N ALA A 365 -23.31 -14.78 9.95
CA ALA A 365 -22.82 -14.95 8.59
C ALA A 365 -23.00 -13.66 7.79
N VAL A 366 -21.94 -13.21 7.12
CA VAL A 366 -22.04 -12.27 6.01
C VAL A 366 -21.81 -13.07 4.74
N LEU A 367 -22.91 -13.50 4.12
CA LEU A 367 -22.92 -14.09 2.78
C LEU A 367 -23.18 -12.97 1.76
N GLY A 368 -22.23 -12.77 0.89
CA GLY A 368 -22.36 -11.94 -0.29
C GLY A 368 -21.53 -12.49 -1.43
N THR A 369 -21.84 -13.69 -1.93
CA THR A 369 -21.44 -14.12 -3.28
C THR A 369 -22.40 -15.18 -3.77
N THR A 370 -23.11 -14.84 -4.83
CA THR A 370 -24.10 -15.66 -5.52
C THR A 370 -23.44 -16.85 -6.17
N ILE A 371 -23.70 -18.05 -5.67
CA ILE A 371 -23.46 -19.28 -6.42
C ILE A 371 -24.79 -19.70 -7.03
N ARG A 372 -24.87 -19.68 -8.36
CA ARG A 372 -25.97 -20.35 -9.07
C ARG A 372 -25.79 -21.86 -8.97
N GLY A 373 -26.54 -22.49 -8.09
CA GLY A 373 -26.75 -23.91 -8.05
C GLY A 373 -28.26 -24.15 -8.06
N THR A 374 -28.76 -24.76 -9.12
CA THR A 374 -30.15 -25.18 -9.27
C THR A 374 -30.45 -26.25 -8.24
N CYS A 375 -31.33 -25.97 -7.26
CA CYS A 375 -32.06 -26.97 -6.51
C CYS A 375 -33.54 -26.83 -6.84
N ALA A 376 -34.13 -27.94 -7.31
CA ALA A 376 -35.54 -28.05 -7.58
C ALA A 376 -36.36 -28.03 -6.28
N PRO A 377 -37.56 -27.44 -6.25
CA PRO A 377 -38.38 -27.38 -5.05
C PRO A 377 -39.15 -28.70 -4.85
N GLN A 378 -39.07 -29.28 -3.68
CA GLN A 378 -40.09 -30.24 -3.20
C GLN A 378 -41.28 -29.48 -2.64
N ILE A 379 -42.45 -29.79 -3.14
CA ILE A 379 -43.74 -29.25 -2.76
C ILE A 379 -44.19 -29.87 -1.43
N ALA A 380 -44.45 -29.03 -0.44
CA ALA A 380 -45.26 -29.40 0.72
C ALA A 380 -46.43 -28.43 0.81
N THR A 381 -47.61 -28.92 0.70
CA THR A 381 -48.93 -28.26 0.81
C THR A 381 -49.22 -27.85 2.24
N GLY A 382 -49.57 -26.58 2.46
CA GLY A 382 -50.10 -26.09 3.73
C GLY A 382 -50.62 -24.65 3.62
N THR A 383 -51.92 -24.55 3.67
CA THR A 383 -52.77 -23.35 3.57
C THR A 383 -52.51 -22.33 4.68
N GLY A 384 -52.40 -21.05 4.36
CA GLY A 384 -52.42 -19.98 5.34
C GLY A 384 -52.19 -18.61 4.68
N ARG A 385 -53.25 -17.85 4.47
CA ARG A 385 -53.25 -16.43 4.02
C ARG A 385 -52.62 -15.56 5.09
N THR A 386 -51.69 -14.70 4.72
CA THR A 386 -51.50 -13.37 5.33
C THR A 386 -50.73 -12.46 4.36
N THR A 387 -51.19 -11.25 4.27
CA THR A 387 -50.82 -10.13 3.42
C THR A 387 -49.38 -9.67 3.62
N ALA A 388 -48.61 -9.56 2.55
CA ALA A 388 -47.27 -9.00 2.56
C ALA A 388 -47.25 -7.59 1.99
N THR A 389 -46.85 -6.62 2.78
CA THR A 389 -46.52 -5.27 2.36
C THR A 389 -45.08 -5.24 1.86
N THR A 390 -44.90 -4.91 0.59
CA THR A 390 -43.59 -4.85 -0.06
C THR A 390 -42.94 -3.49 0.21
N THR A 391 -41.90 -3.46 0.98
CA THR A 391 -41.02 -2.28 1.09
C THR A 391 -39.72 -2.59 0.33
N THR A 392 -39.54 -1.96 -0.82
CA THR A 392 -38.33 -2.02 -1.62
C THR A 392 -37.27 -1.09 -0.99
N VAL A 393 -36.21 -1.68 -0.46
CA VAL A 393 -34.99 -0.97 -0.06
C VAL A 393 -33.93 -1.21 -1.12
N SER A 394 -33.58 -0.18 -1.87
CA SER A 394 -32.48 -0.20 -2.83
C SER A 394 -31.13 -0.23 -2.13
N ALA A 395 -30.40 -1.32 -2.25
CA ALA A 395 -29.05 -1.46 -1.77
C ALA A 395 -28.04 -1.03 -2.85
N SER A 396 -27.35 0.05 -2.61
CA SER A 396 -26.19 0.47 -3.41
C SER A 396 -24.98 -0.41 -3.11
N PRO A 397 -24.17 -0.81 -4.10
CA PRO A 397 -23.02 -1.69 -3.87
C PRO A 397 -21.88 -0.94 -3.19
N VAL A 398 -21.55 -1.35 -1.97
CA VAL A 398 -20.33 -0.92 -1.26
C VAL A 398 -19.12 -1.60 -1.90
N ARG A 399 -18.33 -0.84 -2.65
CA ARG A 399 -17.04 -1.27 -3.20
C ARG A 399 -16.00 -1.32 -2.07
N SER A 400 -15.50 -2.51 -1.76
CA SER A 400 -14.39 -2.72 -0.82
C SER A 400 -13.05 -2.39 -1.51
N ASN A 401 -12.48 -1.24 -1.17
CA ASN A 401 -11.08 -0.90 -1.48
C ASN A 401 -10.23 -1.26 -0.25
N ALA A 402 -9.72 -2.48 -0.18
CA ALA A 402 -8.67 -2.82 0.79
C ALA A 402 -7.36 -2.15 0.35
N ARG A 403 -6.91 -1.14 1.10
CA ARG A 403 -5.58 -0.51 0.94
C ARG A 403 -4.53 -1.39 1.63
N ILE A 404 -3.30 -1.33 1.14
CA ILE A 404 -2.10 -1.96 1.76
C ILE A 404 -1.95 -1.59 3.25
N ASP A 405 -2.51 -0.46 3.69
CA ASP A 405 -2.58 -0.04 5.09
C ASP A 405 -3.33 -1.02 6.00
N ASP A 406 -4.29 -1.78 5.46
CA ASP A 406 -5.03 -2.79 6.23
C ASP A 406 -4.17 -4.03 6.53
N LEU A 407 -3.15 -4.30 5.71
CA LEU A 407 -2.17 -5.38 5.94
C LEU A 407 -1.08 -4.98 6.95
N LYS A 408 -0.79 -3.69 7.10
CA LYS A 408 0.22 -3.17 8.05
C LYS A 408 -0.28 -3.09 9.48
N GLY A 409 -1.59 -3.06 9.70
CA GLY A 409 -2.20 -3.13 11.04
C GLY A 409 -1.99 -4.47 11.76
N LEU A 410 -1.52 -5.49 11.02
CA LEU A 410 -1.38 -6.85 11.52
C LEU A 410 -0.04 -7.13 12.23
N SER A 411 0.96 -6.25 12.10
CA SER A 411 2.33 -6.51 12.58
C SER A 411 2.73 -5.77 13.88
N SER A 412 1.86 -4.97 14.49
CA SER A 412 2.25 -4.12 15.61
C SER A 412 1.84 -4.61 17.01
N GLU A 413 1.37 -5.84 17.17
CA GLU A 413 0.88 -6.33 18.46
C GLU A 413 1.57 -7.59 19.01
N SER A 414 2.80 -7.84 18.68
CA SER A 414 3.54 -8.92 19.32
C SER A 414 4.94 -8.50 19.71
N VAL A 415 5.09 -7.66 20.72
CA VAL A 415 6.29 -7.67 21.60
C VAL A 415 5.91 -6.98 22.92
N SER A 416 5.41 -7.76 23.86
CA SER A 416 5.66 -7.59 25.26
C SER A 416 6.19 -8.93 25.77
N VAL A 417 7.49 -9.11 25.77
CA VAL A 417 8.17 -10.13 26.58
C VAL A 417 9.29 -9.43 27.34
N GLN A 418 9.10 -9.49 28.62
CA GLN A 418 9.98 -9.29 29.73
C GLN A 418 11.48 -9.52 29.40
N GLY A 419 12.31 -8.52 29.72
CA GLY A 419 13.73 -8.68 29.98
C GLY A 419 13.97 -8.59 31.47
N GLN A 420 14.28 -9.69 32.10
CA GLN A 420 15.05 -9.73 33.34
C GLN A 420 16.28 -10.60 33.12
N SER A 421 17.37 -10.06 33.62
CA SER A 421 18.78 -10.47 33.81
C SER A 421 19.69 -10.26 32.65
#